data_97c745b293723e9c2e34e982231295b8
#
_entry.id   97c745b293723e9c2e34e982231295b8
#
_cell.length_a   1.000
_cell.length_b   1.000
_cell.length_c   1.000
_cell.angle_alpha   90.00
_cell.angle_beta   90.00
_cell.angle_gamma   90.00
#
_symmetry.space_group_name_H-M   'P 1'
#
loop_
_entity.id
_entity.type
_entity.pdbx_description
1 polymer ?
#
loop_
_entity_poly.entity_id
_entity_poly.type
_entity_poly.pdbx_seq_one_letter_code
_entity_poly.pdbx_strand_id
1 'polypeptide(L)'
;KEVVFQHYEDRVLIRYTLVDAHSETTLQFQPFLAFRSVRQFTHENSRASRQYEEVSNGIRTKMYDGYPYLYMQFSKKPTFVFDPNWYRDLEYPKERERGYSSTEDLYVPGYFSIPIKKGESIVFAASTSESKPRGLKALFEKEADERTPRDNFIHCLINAAHQFHVHDKDGKRYILAGYPWFECRARDTFISLPGLALSIDEVDYFEDAMDTATKQLYQFMEGKKQTGLITEVDQPDVPLWAIRAAQQYSNKLGLALCAKRYGKLVQDIIRFIASNKHPYLALDTNGLLRTDGKKKAMTWMNSSVNGMPVVPRTGYVVEFNALWYNNLVFAEDIAKELDDNDSARKLHELAERCKASFVDTFVNEYGYLYDFVDGDKPDWSVRPNMIFAVALDNSPLSPQQQKSVFDYCTRELLTPKGLRSLSPKSAGYNPMYVGAQTQRDYAYHQGTAWPWLEGFYLSACLKLFKRSRLSFIHRQMVGFEDEMFNHCVGTLPELFDGNPPFRGRGAISFAANVAGILRTTELLENINEKK
;
A
#
# COMPACT_ATOMS: atom_id res chain seq x y z
N LYS A 1 -5.10 -19.28 21.79
CA LYS A 1 -3.84 -18.98 21.07
C LYS A 1 -3.87 -17.54 20.62
N GLU A 2 -2.81 -16.78 20.93
CA GLU A 2 -2.62 -15.41 20.55
C GLU A 2 -1.24 -15.27 19.90
N VAL A 3 -1.10 -14.42 18.88
CA VAL A 3 0.14 -14.24 18.13
C VAL A 3 0.45 -12.76 18.04
N VAL A 4 1.67 -12.39 18.35
CA VAL A 4 2.17 -11.02 18.25
C VAL A 4 3.54 -11.07 17.55
N PHE A 5 3.74 -10.22 16.54
CA PHE A 5 5.06 -9.97 15.97
C PHE A 5 5.66 -8.76 16.70
N GLN A 6 6.86 -8.92 17.29
CA GLN A 6 7.48 -7.82 18.04
C GLN A 6 7.82 -6.66 17.12
N HIS A 7 7.51 -5.43 17.55
CA HIS A 7 7.88 -4.23 16.81
C HIS A 7 9.41 -4.16 16.63
N TYR A 8 9.83 -3.94 15.40
CA TYR A 8 11.23 -3.67 15.01
C TYR A 8 12.23 -4.80 15.30
N GLU A 9 11.75 -6.00 15.60
CA GLU A 9 12.58 -7.19 15.85
C GLU A 9 12.10 -8.37 15.01
N ASP A 10 13.03 -9.19 14.54
CA ASP A 10 12.70 -10.45 13.86
C ASP A 10 12.26 -11.51 14.87
N ARG A 11 11.16 -11.26 15.58
CA ARG A 11 10.63 -12.14 16.63
C ARG A 11 9.12 -12.25 16.58
N VAL A 12 8.64 -13.48 16.45
CA VAL A 12 7.23 -13.81 16.67
C VAL A 12 7.05 -14.38 18.07
N LEU A 13 6.03 -13.92 18.78
CA LEU A 13 5.62 -14.42 20.09
C LEU A 13 4.25 -15.07 19.95
N ILE A 14 4.11 -16.29 20.47
CA ILE A 14 2.85 -17.02 20.45
C ILE A 14 2.51 -17.42 21.88
N ARG A 15 1.39 -16.91 22.41
CA ARG A 15 0.85 -17.28 23.70
C ARG A 15 -0.19 -18.38 23.55
N TYR A 16 -0.04 -19.44 24.31
CA TYR A 16 -1.02 -20.51 24.48
C TYR A 16 -1.53 -20.51 25.90
N THR A 17 -2.83 -20.36 26.07
CA THR A 17 -3.52 -20.40 27.38
C THR A 17 -4.43 -21.61 27.42
N LEU A 18 -4.27 -22.48 28.44
CA LEU A 18 -5.18 -23.60 28.68
C LEU A 18 -6.39 -23.09 29.43
N VAL A 19 -7.47 -22.82 28.72
CA VAL A 19 -8.69 -22.22 29.28
C VAL A 19 -9.42 -23.20 30.19
N ASP A 20 -9.53 -24.45 29.74
CA ASP A 20 -10.19 -25.52 30.51
C ASP A 20 -9.51 -26.87 30.29
N ALA A 21 -9.44 -27.66 31.35
CA ALA A 21 -8.93 -29.02 31.33
C ALA A 21 -9.42 -29.76 32.59
N HIS A 22 -9.72 -31.06 32.44
CA HIS A 22 -10.17 -31.94 33.52
C HIS A 22 -9.03 -32.74 34.16
N SER A 23 -7.84 -32.73 33.58
CA SER A 23 -6.67 -33.48 34.04
C SER A 23 -5.38 -32.72 33.74
N GLU A 24 -4.26 -33.23 34.23
CA GLU A 24 -2.94 -32.77 33.83
C GLU A 24 -2.78 -32.90 32.30
N THR A 25 -2.32 -31.84 31.67
CA THR A 25 -2.22 -31.73 30.21
C THR A 25 -0.78 -31.40 29.82
N THR A 26 -0.33 -32.01 28.75
CA THR A 26 0.97 -31.70 28.15
C THR A 26 0.75 -31.15 26.74
N LEU A 27 1.29 -29.98 26.47
CA LEU A 27 1.35 -29.42 25.12
C LEU A 27 2.58 -29.95 24.40
N GLN A 28 2.39 -30.41 23.16
CA GLN A 28 3.47 -30.74 22.25
C GLN A 28 3.53 -29.69 21.12
N PHE A 29 4.73 -29.16 20.89
CA PHE A 29 5.00 -28.21 19.82
C PHE A 29 5.97 -28.82 18.85
N GLN A 30 5.53 -28.96 17.61
CA GLN A 30 6.31 -29.49 16.51
C GLN A 30 6.55 -28.39 15.49
N PRO A 31 7.77 -27.80 15.41
CA PRO A 31 8.08 -26.71 14.50
C PRO A 31 8.33 -27.22 13.08
N PHE A 32 7.67 -26.63 12.10
CA PHE A 32 7.86 -26.88 10.68
C PHE A 32 8.74 -25.78 10.10
N LEU A 33 9.94 -26.12 9.64
CA LEU A 33 10.99 -25.18 9.25
C LEU A 33 11.18 -25.18 7.74
N ALA A 34 11.18 -24.00 7.13
CA ALA A 34 11.39 -23.81 5.70
C ALA A 34 12.81 -23.31 5.36
N PHE A 35 13.36 -22.30 6.03
CA PHE A 35 14.65 -21.66 5.73
C PHE A 35 14.83 -21.36 4.24
N ARG A 36 13.97 -20.55 3.68
CA ARG A 36 13.93 -20.22 2.25
C ARG A 36 13.48 -18.79 1.97
N SER A 37 13.67 -18.36 0.73
CA SER A 37 13.03 -17.15 0.24
C SER A 37 11.49 -17.32 0.23
N VAL A 38 10.75 -16.23 0.47
CA VAL A 38 9.29 -16.20 0.34
C VAL A 38 8.78 -16.54 -1.07
N ARG A 39 9.66 -16.48 -2.09
CA ARG A 39 9.35 -16.73 -3.50
C ARG A 39 9.67 -18.15 -3.98
N GLN A 40 10.13 -19.02 -3.09
CA GLN A 40 10.56 -20.38 -3.45
C GLN A 40 10.06 -21.39 -2.43
N PHE A 41 9.81 -22.61 -2.87
CA PHE A 41 9.53 -23.74 -1.99
C PHE A 41 10.76 -24.59 -1.77
N THR A 42 10.80 -25.25 -0.61
CA THR A 42 11.88 -26.18 -0.24
C THR A 42 11.38 -27.61 -0.38
N HIS A 43 12.27 -28.49 -0.85
CA HIS A 43 12.05 -29.92 -0.84
C HIS A 43 13.15 -30.61 -0.05
N GLU A 44 12.87 -31.83 0.45
CA GLU A 44 13.86 -32.63 1.17
C GLU A 44 15.17 -32.70 0.41
N ASN A 45 16.26 -32.44 1.10
CA ASN A 45 17.60 -32.48 0.51
C ASN A 45 18.70 -32.81 1.53
N SER A 46 19.79 -33.34 1.05
CA SER A 46 20.95 -33.74 1.89
C SER A 46 21.80 -32.60 2.41
N ARG A 47 21.58 -31.34 1.92
CA ARG A 47 22.35 -30.16 2.36
C ARG A 47 21.78 -29.54 3.65
N ALA A 48 20.57 -29.87 4.01
CA ALA A 48 19.92 -29.36 5.22
C ALA A 48 20.62 -29.92 6.47
N SER A 49 21.17 -29.04 7.28
CA SER A 49 21.77 -29.42 8.57
C SER A 49 20.67 -29.90 9.53
N ARG A 50 20.95 -31.03 10.19
CA ARG A 50 20.08 -31.56 11.25
C ARG A 50 20.56 -31.17 12.65
N GLN A 51 21.59 -30.34 12.75
CA GLN A 51 22.18 -29.95 14.02
C GLN A 51 21.33 -28.92 14.75
N TYR A 52 21.34 -29.02 16.05
CA TYR A 52 20.77 -28.02 16.94
C TYR A 52 21.71 -27.79 18.13
N GLU A 53 21.53 -26.68 18.80
CA GLU A 53 22.23 -26.35 20.03
C GLU A 53 21.21 -25.99 21.09
N GLU A 54 21.43 -26.47 22.32
CA GLU A 54 20.57 -26.09 23.44
C GLU A 54 20.84 -24.64 23.86
N VAL A 55 19.74 -23.92 24.10
CA VAL A 55 19.76 -22.58 24.67
C VAL A 55 18.80 -22.50 25.87
N SER A 56 18.80 -21.39 26.57
CA SER A 56 17.92 -21.24 27.74
C SER A 56 16.45 -21.47 27.36
N ASN A 57 15.81 -22.48 27.94
CA ASN A 57 14.43 -22.91 27.69
C ASN A 57 14.10 -23.16 26.19
N GLY A 58 15.01 -23.76 25.45
CA GLY A 58 14.76 -24.05 24.04
C GLY A 58 15.98 -24.53 23.29
N ILE A 59 15.93 -24.41 21.97
CA ILE A 59 17.05 -24.72 21.06
C ILE A 59 17.25 -23.59 20.04
N ARG A 60 18.43 -23.58 19.41
CA ARG A 60 18.65 -22.88 18.16
C ARG A 60 19.09 -23.84 17.07
N THR A 61 18.73 -23.58 15.84
CA THR A 61 19.10 -24.37 14.67
C THR A 61 19.31 -23.48 13.45
N LYS A 62 20.05 -24.00 12.49
CA LYS A 62 20.26 -23.36 11.19
C LYS A 62 20.36 -24.45 10.11
N MET A 63 19.43 -24.46 9.16
CA MET A 63 19.39 -25.52 8.13
C MET A 63 20.45 -25.36 7.05
N TYR A 64 20.81 -24.12 6.69
CA TYR A 64 21.77 -23.85 5.62
C TYR A 64 22.73 -22.72 5.99
N ASP A 65 23.96 -22.77 5.44
CA ASP A 65 24.90 -21.67 5.56
C ASP A 65 24.37 -20.41 4.87
N GLY A 66 24.74 -19.27 5.42
CA GLY A 66 24.24 -17.96 4.95
C GLY A 66 22.93 -17.51 5.57
N TYR A 67 22.19 -18.37 6.26
CA TYR A 67 21.02 -17.99 7.04
C TYR A 67 21.37 -17.70 8.50
N PRO A 68 20.61 -16.84 9.20
CA PRO A 68 20.74 -16.67 10.64
C PRO A 68 20.33 -17.94 11.39
N TYR A 69 20.74 -18.06 12.65
CA TYR A 69 20.15 -19.04 13.55
C TYR A 69 18.68 -18.68 13.84
N LEU A 70 17.83 -19.71 13.90
CA LEU A 70 16.49 -19.62 14.45
C LEU A 70 16.51 -20.09 15.89
N TYR A 71 16.23 -19.19 16.81
CA TYR A 71 16.03 -19.48 18.24
C TYR A 71 14.56 -19.81 18.48
N MET A 72 14.29 -20.93 19.11
CA MET A 72 12.97 -21.39 19.52
C MET A 72 12.97 -21.58 21.01
N GLN A 73 12.37 -20.63 21.76
CA GLN A 73 12.47 -20.56 23.20
C GLN A 73 11.08 -20.40 23.85
N PHE A 74 10.93 -20.87 25.08
CA PHE A 74 9.67 -20.84 25.81
C PHE A 74 9.79 -20.10 27.14
N SER A 75 8.72 -19.47 27.60
CA SER A 75 8.65 -18.85 28.93
C SER A 75 8.75 -19.85 30.08
N LYS A 76 8.48 -21.13 29.83
CA LYS A 76 8.60 -22.25 30.75
C LYS A 76 9.54 -23.30 30.12
N LYS A 77 10.40 -23.94 30.92
CA LYS A 77 11.37 -24.93 30.41
C LYS A 77 10.64 -26.13 29.77
N PRO A 78 10.88 -26.40 28.47
CA PRO A 78 10.38 -27.58 27.78
C PRO A 78 11.32 -28.77 27.97
N THR A 79 10.82 -29.97 27.67
CA THR A 79 11.65 -31.11 27.27
C THR A 79 11.70 -31.13 25.75
N PHE A 80 12.87 -31.04 25.16
CA PHE A 80 13.05 -31.20 23.70
C PHE A 80 13.39 -32.66 23.41
N VAL A 81 12.67 -33.26 22.48
CA VAL A 81 12.94 -34.59 21.94
C VAL A 81 13.41 -34.45 20.50
N PHE A 82 14.65 -34.82 20.27
CA PHE A 82 15.25 -34.80 18.94
C PHE A 82 14.71 -35.97 18.11
N ASP A 83 13.90 -35.67 17.12
CA ASP A 83 13.27 -36.63 16.21
C ASP A 83 13.19 -36.01 14.80
N PRO A 84 14.35 -35.88 14.12
CA PRO A 84 14.43 -35.15 12.87
C PRO A 84 13.75 -35.88 11.71
N ASN A 85 12.81 -35.23 11.08
CA ASN A 85 12.06 -35.77 9.95
C ASN A 85 11.70 -34.69 8.92
N TRP A 86 11.30 -35.12 7.72
CA TRP A 86 10.72 -34.28 6.70
C TRP A 86 9.24 -34.61 6.53
N TYR A 87 8.42 -33.57 6.61
CA TYR A 87 7.01 -33.64 6.21
C TYR A 87 6.92 -33.23 4.76
N ARG A 88 6.54 -34.20 3.91
CA ARG A 88 6.59 -34.07 2.46
C ARG A 88 5.25 -33.70 1.88
N ASP A 89 5.28 -33.07 0.69
CA ASP A 89 4.10 -32.81 -0.15
C ASP A 89 3.01 -31.97 0.57
N LEU A 90 3.41 -31.04 1.45
CA LEU A 90 2.48 -30.06 1.98
C LEU A 90 1.98 -29.17 0.85
N GLU A 91 0.68 -29.16 0.62
CA GLU A 91 0.09 -28.44 -0.49
C GLU A 91 -0.41 -27.05 -0.09
N TYR A 92 -0.15 -26.07 -0.96
CA TYR A 92 -0.65 -24.71 -0.89
C TYR A 92 -1.69 -24.47 -1.99
N PRO A 93 -3.00 -24.66 -1.73
CA PRO A 93 -4.06 -24.56 -2.74
C PRO A 93 -4.10 -23.20 -3.45
N LYS A 94 -3.77 -22.11 -2.74
CA LYS A 94 -3.71 -20.77 -3.32
C LYS A 94 -2.63 -20.61 -4.39
N GLU A 95 -1.46 -21.24 -4.21
CA GLU A 95 -0.40 -21.22 -5.21
C GLU A 95 -0.79 -22.07 -6.44
N ARG A 96 -1.44 -23.22 -6.21
CA ARG A 96 -1.98 -24.06 -7.29
C ARG A 96 -3.03 -23.32 -8.12
N GLU A 97 -3.98 -22.62 -7.48
CA GLU A 97 -5.00 -21.80 -8.16
C GLU A 97 -4.36 -20.72 -9.06
N ARG A 98 -3.15 -20.28 -8.69
CA ARG A 98 -2.37 -19.26 -9.41
C ARG A 98 -1.45 -19.85 -10.49
N GLY A 99 -1.42 -21.16 -10.65
CA GLY A 99 -0.59 -21.87 -11.64
C GLY A 99 0.90 -21.92 -11.28
N TYR A 100 1.24 -21.77 -10.00
CA TYR A 100 2.61 -21.92 -9.50
C TYR A 100 2.86 -23.32 -8.94
N SER A 101 4.15 -23.64 -8.69
CA SER A 101 4.50 -24.76 -7.82
C SER A 101 3.79 -24.61 -6.48
N SER A 102 3.17 -25.68 -6.02
CA SER A 102 2.24 -25.62 -4.87
C SER A 102 2.53 -26.65 -3.78
N THR A 103 3.62 -27.40 -3.88
CA THR A 103 4.02 -28.38 -2.87
C THR A 103 5.35 -28.02 -2.25
N GLU A 104 5.51 -28.30 -0.97
CA GLU A 104 6.71 -28.04 -0.20
C GLU A 104 6.97 -29.16 0.79
N ASP A 105 8.26 -29.44 1.05
CA ASP A 105 8.65 -30.30 2.18
C ASP A 105 9.17 -29.42 3.31
N LEU A 106 8.69 -29.64 4.52
CA LEU A 106 9.12 -28.90 5.71
C LEU A 106 9.93 -29.80 6.65
N TYR A 107 11.05 -29.29 7.10
CA TYR A 107 11.92 -29.99 8.04
C TYR A 107 11.41 -29.79 9.47
N VAL A 108 11.39 -30.85 10.25
CA VAL A 108 11.04 -30.87 11.67
C VAL A 108 12.23 -31.44 12.45
N PRO A 109 12.87 -30.67 13.35
CA PRO A 109 14.01 -31.16 14.14
C PRO A 109 13.60 -32.11 15.28
N GLY A 110 12.34 -32.16 15.60
CA GLY A 110 11.75 -32.88 16.72
C GLY A 110 10.59 -32.11 17.34
N TYR A 111 10.30 -32.33 18.59
CA TYR A 111 9.20 -31.67 19.28
C TYR A 111 9.56 -31.24 20.70
N PHE A 112 8.88 -30.21 21.17
CA PHE A 112 8.93 -29.76 22.56
C PHE A 112 7.72 -30.25 23.30
N SER A 113 7.93 -30.73 24.55
CA SER A 113 6.89 -31.21 25.44
C SER A 113 6.86 -30.36 26.72
N ILE A 114 5.73 -29.75 27.05
CA ILE A 114 5.60 -28.84 28.18
C ILE A 114 4.32 -29.15 28.94
N PRO A 115 4.39 -29.51 30.24
CA PRO A 115 3.21 -29.65 31.07
C PRO A 115 2.56 -28.30 31.35
N ILE A 116 1.23 -28.22 31.21
CA ILE A 116 0.43 -27.01 31.41
C ILE A 116 -0.80 -27.31 32.25
N LYS A 117 -1.20 -26.37 33.11
CA LYS A 117 -2.39 -26.47 33.97
C LYS A 117 -3.49 -25.53 33.49
N LYS A 118 -4.74 -25.86 33.86
CA LYS A 118 -5.88 -24.97 33.65
C LYS A 118 -5.57 -23.56 34.15
N GLY A 119 -5.84 -22.53 33.32
CA GLY A 119 -5.54 -21.13 33.59
C GLY A 119 -4.07 -20.70 33.36
N GLU A 120 -3.16 -21.65 33.11
CA GLU A 120 -1.75 -21.31 32.80
C GLU A 120 -1.56 -20.86 31.36
N SER A 121 -0.64 -19.91 31.15
CA SER A 121 -0.20 -19.50 29.83
C SER A 121 1.29 -19.78 29.61
N ILE A 122 1.63 -20.22 28.42
CA ILE A 122 3.00 -20.41 27.93
C ILE A 122 3.22 -19.50 26.71
N VAL A 123 4.32 -18.76 26.69
CA VAL A 123 4.74 -17.97 25.55
C VAL A 123 5.89 -18.67 24.85
N PHE A 124 5.74 -18.93 23.56
CA PHE A 124 6.75 -19.39 22.63
C PHE A 124 7.30 -18.20 21.84
N ALA A 125 8.61 -18.13 21.70
CA ALA A 125 9.31 -17.15 20.86
C ALA A 125 10.10 -17.87 19.75
N ALA A 126 9.88 -17.49 18.50
CA ALA A 126 10.76 -17.81 17.37
C ALA A 126 11.42 -16.53 16.89
N SER A 127 12.75 -16.51 16.84
CA SER A 127 13.52 -15.27 16.63
C SER A 127 14.88 -15.54 15.97
N THR A 128 15.43 -14.55 15.29
CA THR A 128 16.82 -14.55 14.80
C THR A 128 17.84 -14.19 15.89
N SER A 129 17.39 -13.78 17.08
CA SER A 129 18.21 -13.45 18.24
C SER A 129 17.75 -14.20 19.49
N GLU A 130 18.67 -14.46 20.44
CA GLU A 130 18.34 -15.13 21.68
C GLU A 130 17.42 -14.28 22.57
N SER A 131 16.39 -14.88 23.12
CA SER A 131 15.44 -14.27 24.05
C SER A 131 15.77 -14.62 25.49
N LYS A 132 15.38 -13.77 26.44
CA LYS A 132 15.43 -14.08 27.87
C LYS A 132 14.09 -14.75 28.29
N PRO A 133 14.04 -16.07 28.54
CA PRO A 133 12.78 -16.80 28.78
C PRO A 133 11.90 -16.22 29.88
N ARG A 134 12.50 -15.75 30.99
CA ARG A 134 11.77 -15.13 32.12
C ARG A 134 11.03 -13.84 31.72
N GLY A 135 11.49 -13.16 30.67
CA GLY A 135 10.89 -11.91 30.17
C GLY A 135 9.81 -12.10 29.10
N LEU A 136 9.64 -13.31 28.53
CA LEU A 136 8.78 -13.52 27.38
C LEU A 136 7.30 -13.20 27.63
N LYS A 137 6.78 -13.49 28.84
CA LYS A 137 5.39 -13.15 29.18
C LYS A 137 5.20 -11.63 29.26
N ALA A 138 6.08 -10.93 29.96
CA ALA A 138 6.02 -9.47 30.07
C ALA A 138 6.23 -8.78 28.69
N LEU A 139 7.12 -9.34 27.85
CA LEU A 139 7.31 -8.85 26.50
C LEU A 139 6.03 -9.04 25.66
N PHE A 140 5.36 -10.20 25.77
CA PHE A 140 4.10 -10.44 25.05
C PHE A 140 3.03 -9.44 25.47
N GLU A 141 2.84 -9.22 26.80
CA GLU A 141 1.87 -8.25 27.31
C GLU A 141 2.19 -6.84 26.81
N LYS A 142 3.44 -6.40 26.94
CA LYS A 142 3.86 -5.09 26.43
C LYS A 142 3.51 -4.90 24.95
N GLU A 143 3.88 -5.85 24.11
CA GLU A 143 3.59 -5.80 22.66
C GLU A 143 2.10 -5.84 22.34
N ALA A 144 1.30 -6.53 23.17
CA ALA A 144 -0.14 -6.56 23.00
C ALA A 144 -0.81 -5.25 23.43
N ASP A 145 -0.37 -4.68 24.57
CA ASP A 145 -0.95 -3.47 25.16
C ASP A 145 -0.62 -2.21 24.34
N GLU A 146 0.54 -2.19 23.65
CA GLU A 146 0.94 -1.10 22.76
C GLU A 146 0.13 -1.04 21.44
N ARG A 147 -0.67 -2.05 21.16
CA ARG A 147 -1.48 -2.14 19.93
C ARG A 147 -2.87 -1.60 20.13
N THR A 148 -3.40 -0.91 19.12
CA THR A 148 -4.80 -0.53 19.09
C THR A 148 -5.67 -1.80 19.16
N PRO A 149 -6.65 -1.90 20.09
CA PRO A 149 -7.56 -3.05 20.16
C PRO A 149 -8.27 -3.27 18.82
N ARG A 150 -8.42 -4.53 18.38
CA ARG A 150 -9.12 -4.87 17.13
C ARG A 150 -10.61 -5.13 17.39
N ASP A 151 -11.28 -4.20 18.06
CA ASP A 151 -12.67 -4.29 18.49
C ASP A 151 -13.67 -3.67 17.49
N ASN A 152 -13.17 -2.93 16.51
CA ASN A 152 -13.96 -2.36 15.43
C ASN A 152 -13.15 -2.23 14.12
N PHE A 153 -13.84 -1.91 13.03
CA PHE A 153 -13.26 -1.81 11.69
C PHE A 153 -12.12 -0.79 11.61
N ILE A 154 -12.31 0.41 12.15
CA ILE A 154 -11.31 1.48 12.10
C ILE A 154 -10.07 1.11 12.91
N HIS A 155 -10.23 0.54 14.09
CA HIS A 155 -9.12 0.05 14.89
C HIS A 155 -8.34 -1.09 14.20
N CYS A 156 -9.01 -1.95 13.44
CA CYS A 156 -8.32 -2.92 12.58
C CYS A 156 -7.46 -2.23 11.52
N LEU A 157 -7.99 -1.17 10.86
CA LEU A 157 -7.26 -0.42 9.85
C LEU A 157 -6.08 0.37 10.43
N ILE A 158 -6.20 0.93 11.64
CA ILE A 158 -5.08 1.59 12.36
C ILE A 158 -3.96 0.57 12.63
N ASN A 159 -4.30 -0.62 13.12
CA ASN A 159 -3.31 -1.70 13.27
C ASN A 159 -2.68 -2.10 11.94
N ALA A 160 -3.46 -2.14 10.86
CA ALA A 160 -2.94 -2.42 9.53
C ALA A 160 -1.99 -1.31 9.05
N ALA A 161 -2.30 -0.03 9.33
CA ALA A 161 -1.41 1.09 9.02
C ALA A 161 -0.03 0.92 9.66
N HIS A 162 0.02 0.58 10.94
CA HIS A 162 1.28 0.33 11.65
C HIS A 162 2.08 -0.84 11.09
N GLN A 163 1.46 -1.82 10.43
CA GLN A 163 2.18 -2.92 9.78
C GLN A 163 2.98 -2.47 8.55
N PHE A 164 2.57 -1.37 7.89
CA PHE A 164 3.29 -0.80 6.76
C PHE A 164 4.40 0.17 7.18
N HIS A 165 4.44 0.56 8.46
CA HIS A 165 5.48 1.37 9.04
C HIS A 165 6.71 0.51 9.31
N VAL A 166 7.78 0.72 8.53
CA VAL A 166 9.03 -0.04 8.66
C VAL A 166 10.22 0.91 8.77
N HIS A 167 11.33 0.41 9.31
CA HIS A 167 12.57 1.18 9.38
C HIS A 167 13.78 0.33 8.97
N ASP A 168 14.84 0.99 8.56
CA ASP A 168 16.13 0.35 8.32
C ASP A 168 16.97 0.25 9.63
N LYS A 169 18.19 -0.29 9.48
CA LYS A 169 19.13 -0.45 10.61
C LYS A 169 19.55 0.89 11.25
N ASP A 170 19.47 1.97 10.49
CA ASP A 170 19.82 3.32 10.93
C ASP A 170 18.62 4.05 11.53
N GLY A 171 17.46 3.40 11.64
CA GLY A 171 16.22 3.96 12.18
C GLY A 171 15.46 4.86 11.22
N LYS A 172 15.84 4.93 9.94
CA LYS A 172 15.08 5.69 8.93
C LYS A 172 13.76 5.00 8.65
N ARG A 173 12.69 5.78 8.59
CA ARG A 173 11.32 5.31 8.41
C ARG A 173 10.94 5.23 6.92
N TYR A 174 10.20 4.18 6.58
CA TYR A 174 9.72 3.89 5.23
C TYR A 174 8.29 3.38 5.26
N ILE A 175 7.61 3.42 4.12
CA ILE A 175 6.32 2.75 3.92
C ILE A 175 6.53 1.50 3.06
N LEU A 176 6.16 0.34 3.58
CA LEU A 176 6.08 -0.89 2.80
C LEU A 176 4.81 -0.86 1.96
N ALA A 177 4.91 -1.10 0.64
CA ALA A 177 3.75 -1.01 -0.26
C ALA A 177 2.71 -2.11 -0.04
N GLY A 178 3.13 -3.30 0.42
CA GLY A 178 2.20 -4.39 0.70
C GLY A 178 2.85 -5.74 0.99
N TYR A 179 2.13 -6.59 1.67
CA TYR A 179 2.56 -7.93 2.06
C TYR A 179 2.00 -9.00 1.14
N PRO A 180 2.75 -10.10 0.88
CA PRO A 180 4.08 -10.42 1.42
C PRO A 180 5.25 -10.07 0.49
N TRP A 181 5.02 -9.53 -0.72
CA TRP A 181 6.07 -9.45 -1.75
C TRP A 181 6.36 -8.05 -2.27
N PHE A 182 5.60 -7.02 -1.90
CA PHE A 182 5.94 -5.65 -2.27
C PHE A 182 7.03 -5.08 -1.37
N GLU A 183 7.83 -4.21 -1.97
CA GLU A 183 8.92 -3.49 -1.31
C GLU A 183 8.47 -2.05 -1.00
N CYS A 184 9.39 -1.22 -0.54
CA CYS A 184 9.16 0.21 -0.42
C CYS A 184 9.24 0.84 -1.81
N ARG A 185 8.12 1.27 -2.37
CA ARG A 185 8.04 1.89 -3.69
C ARG A 185 7.69 3.36 -3.55
N ALA A 186 8.31 4.21 -4.36
CA ALA A 186 8.15 5.67 -4.24
C ALA A 186 6.69 6.11 -4.45
N ARG A 187 6.01 5.62 -5.49
CA ARG A 187 4.60 5.93 -5.75
C ARG A 187 3.71 5.55 -4.57
N ASP A 188 3.83 4.29 -4.12
CA ASP A 188 3.02 3.77 -3.02
C ASP A 188 3.30 4.53 -1.71
N THR A 189 4.55 4.92 -1.47
CA THR A 189 4.93 5.74 -0.32
C THR A 189 4.18 7.08 -0.33
N PHE A 190 4.29 7.88 -1.40
CA PHE A 190 3.68 9.21 -1.43
C PHE A 190 2.15 9.18 -1.51
N ILE A 191 1.55 8.15 -2.12
CA ILE A 191 0.08 7.96 -2.14
C ILE A 191 -0.42 7.58 -0.74
N SER A 192 0.27 6.66 -0.07
CA SER A 192 -0.23 6.03 1.16
C SER A 192 0.10 6.82 2.42
N LEU A 193 1.25 7.50 2.46
CA LEU A 193 1.76 8.17 3.65
C LEU A 193 0.75 9.13 4.31
N PRO A 194 -0.01 9.97 3.59
CA PRO A 194 -1.04 10.79 4.24
C PRO A 194 -2.09 10.00 5.01
N GLY A 195 -2.62 8.93 4.42
CA GLY A 195 -3.64 8.11 5.08
C GLY A 195 -3.09 7.20 6.19
N LEU A 196 -1.85 6.72 6.04
CA LEU A 196 -1.25 5.81 7.02
C LEU A 196 -0.64 6.54 8.23
N ALA A 197 -0.39 7.84 8.14
CA ALA A 197 0.23 8.59 9.22
C ALA A 197 -0.61 9.82 9.63
N LEU A 198 -0.92 10.75 8.72
CA LEU A 198 -1.66 11.96 9.10
C LEU A 198 -3.09 11.65 9.55
N SER A 199 -3.77 10.70 8.93
CA SER A 199 -5.15 10.35 9.31
C SER A 199 -5.29 9.59 10.63
N ILE A 200 -4.16 9.18 11.23
CA ILE A 200 -4.10 8.55 12.55
C ILE A 200 -3.25 9.36 13.54
N ASP A 201 -3.04 10.65 13.23
CA ASP A 201 -2.33 11.65 14.05
C ASP A 201 -0.84 11.35 14.33
N GLU A 202 -0.20 10.50 13.52
CA GLU A 202 1.24 10.19 13.60
C GLU A 202 2.09 11.14 12.72
N VAL A 203 2.06 12.43 13.05
CA VAL A 203 2.75 13.48 12.30
C VAL A 203 4.27 13.24 12.25
N ASP A 204 4.88 12.83 13.35
CA ASP A 204 6.33 12.56 13.42
C ASP A 204 6.73 11.41 12.48
N TYR A 205 5.88 10.39 12.35
CA TYR A 205 6.13 9.32 11.40
C TYR A 205 6.03 9.81 9.96
N PHE A 206 5.01 10.63 9.66
CA PHE A 206 4.87 11.26 8.35
C PHE A 206 6.12 12.05 7.98
N GLU A 207 6.59 12.92 8.87
CA GLU A 207 7.73 13.79 8.62
C GLU A 207 9.01 12.99 8.34
N ASP A 208 9.32 12.00 9.16
CA ASP A 208 10.52 11.18 9.00
C ASP A 208 10.49 10.34 7.72
N ALA A 209 9.35 9.72 7.39
CA ALA A 209 9.19 8.92 6.17
C ALA A 209 9.20 9.81 4.92
N MET A 210 8.57 10.98 4.99
CA MET A 210 8.59 11.98 3.92
C MET A 210 10.01 12.48 3.65
N ASP A 211 10.78 12.80 4.69
CA ASP A 211 12.17 13.25 4.59
C ASP A 211 13.07 12.15 4.00
N THR A 212 12.83 10.89 4.38
CA THR A 212 13.54 9.72 3.83
C THR A 212 13.23 9.56 2.33
N ALA A 213 11.96 9.65 1.94
CA ALA A 213 11.53 9.49 0.55
C ALA A 213 12.00 10.66 -0.33
N THR A 214 11.88 11.89 0.16
CA THR A 214 12.29 13.08 -0.59
C THR A 214 13.80 13.16 -0.77
N LYS A 215 14.60 12.65 0.17
CA LYS A 215 16.05 12.54 0.00
C LYS A 215 16.40 11.67 -1.22
N GLN A 216 15.72 10.55 -1.41
CA GLN A 216 15.95 9.69 -2.57
C GLN A 216 15.40 10.32 -3.86
N LEU A 217 14.29 11.05 -3.79
CA LEU A 217 13.79 11.84 -4.92
C LEU A 217 14.80 12.92 -5.34
N TYR A 218 15.44 13.63 -4.41
CA TYR A 218 16.52 14.57 -4.72
C TYR A 218 17.72 13.87 -5.38
N GLN A 219 18.14 12.70 -4.89
CA GLN A 219 19.21 11.94 -5.54
C GLN A 219 18.87 11.63 -7.02
N PHE A 220 17.63 11.25 -7.29
CA PHE A 220 17.15 11.04 -8.66
C PHE A 220 17.19 12.34 -9.49
N MET A 221 16.62 13.44 -8.98
CA MET A 221 16.56 14.73 -9.67
C MET A 221 17.95 15.30 -9.98
N GLU A 222 18.94 14.99 -9.15
CA GLU A 222 20.36 15.39 -9.32
C GLU A 222 21.18 14.39 -10.13
N GLY A 223 20.58 13.30 -10.63
CA GLY A 223 21.29 12.25 -11.37
C GLY A 223 22.28 11.43 -10.52
N LYS A 224 22.12 11.42 -9.20
CA LYS A 224 22.95 10.67 -8.27
C LYS A 224 22.49 9.21 -8.13
N LYS A 225 23.41 8.35 -7.71
CA LYS A 225 23.10 6.95 -7.40
C LYS A 225 22.11 6.86 -6.22
N GLN A 226 21.08 6.05 -6.38
CA GLN A 226 20.12 5.77 -5.31
C GLN A 226 20.78 4.97 -4.17
N THR A 227 20.54 5.38 -2.94
CA THR A 227 21.18 4.82 -1.74
C THR A 227 20.17 4.51 -0.64
N GLY A 228 19.01 4.03 -0.93
CA GLY A 228 17.99 3.70 0.06
C GLY A 228 17.19 2.48 -0.34
N LEU A 229 16.17 2.16 0.44
CA LEU A 229 15.30 1.01 0.22
C LEU A 229 14.14 1.32 -0.75
N ILE A 230 13.91 2.61 -1.08
CA ILE A 230 12.79 2.99 -1.96
C ILE A 230 13.17 2.74 -3.41
N THR A 231 12.36 1.95 -4.08
CA THR A 231 12.49 1.61 -5.50
C THR A 231 11.58 2.46 -6.38
N GLU A 232 11.75 2.40 -7.70
CA GLU A 232 10.89 3.04 -8.70
C GLU A 232 10.76 4.57 -8.53
N VAL A 233 11.80 5.25 -8.06
CA VAL A 233 11.83 6.71 -7.83
C VAL A 233 11.75 7.49 -9.16
N ASP A 234 12.14 6.85 -10.27
CA ASP A 234 12.17 7.40 -11.63
C ASP A 234 10.81 7.39 -12.35
N GLN A 235 9.77 6.87 -11.70
CA GLN A 235 8.43 6.87 -12.32
C GLN A 235 7.90 8.30 -12.50
N PRO A 236 7.25 8.61 -13.66
CA PRO A 236 6.91 9.99 -14.01
C PRO A 236 5.94 10.68 -13.05
N ASP A 237 5.08 9.95 -12.39
CA ASP A 237 4.10 10.49 -11.44
C ASP A 237 4.61 10.62 -10.00
N VAL A 238 5.77 10.05 -9.68
CA VAL A 238 6.34 10.11 -8.32
C VAL A 238 6.55 11.54 -7.81
N PRO A 239 7.18 12.46 -8.56
CA PRO A 239 7.32 13.85 -8.11
C PRO A 239 5.96 14.56 -7.97
N LEU A 240 4.95 14.18 -8.77
CA LEU A 240 3.60 14.75 -8.65
C LEU A 240 2.92 14.31 -7.35
N TRP A 241 3.03 13.04 -6.99
CA TRP A 241 2.52 12.51 -5.73
C TRP A 241 3.26 13.05 -4.51
N ALA A 242 4.57 13.34 -4.62
CA ALA A 242 5.34 13.96 -3.54
C ALA A 242 4.80 15.36 -3.18
N ILE A 243 4.48 16.20 -4.18
CA ILE A 243 3.84 17.51 -3.94
C ILE A 243 2.46 17.33 -3.29
N ARG A 244 1.67 16.35 -3.77
CA ARG A 244 0.36 16.07 -3.17
C ARG A 244 0.48 15.61 -1.70
N ALA A 245 1.47 14.80 -1.36
CA ALA A 245 1.72 14.42 0.03
C ALA A 245 2.02 15.63 0.91
N ALA A 246 2.85 16.58 0.43
CA ALA A 246 3.08 17.87 1.10
C ALA A 246 1.80 18.70 1.20
N GLN A 247 0.93 18.70 0.20
CA GLN A 247 -0.37 19.37 0.26
C GLN A 247 -1.28 18.79 1.35
N GLN A 248 -1.29 17.46 1.52
CA GLN A 248 -2.08 16.83 2.61
C GLN A 248 -1.52 17.19 4.00
N TYR A 249 -0.19 17.31 4.12
CA TYR A 249 0.43 17.87 5.33
C TYR A 249 -0.02 19.31 5.59
N SER A 250 -0.07 20.15 4.55
CA SER A 250 -0.61 21.51 4.64
C SER A 250 -2.08 21.54 5.09
N ASN A 251 -2.90 20.63 4.57
CA ASN A 251 -4.31 20.53 4.96
C ASN A 251 -4.51 20.16 6.43
N LYS A 252 -3.61 19.36 6.99
CA LYS A 252 -3.66 18.91 8.39
C LYS A 252 -3.09 19.95 9.35
N LEU A 253 -1.95 20.59 9.01
CA LEU A 253 -1.13 21.38 9.93
C LEU A 253 -1.01 22.86 9.54
N GLY A 254 -1.54 23.26 8.39
CA GLY A 254 -1.55 24.63 7.92
C GLY A 254 -0.46 24.95 6.89
N LEU A 255 -0.79 25.93 6.03
CA LEU A 255 0.05 26.31 4.89
C LEU A 255 1.42 26.86 5.31
N ALA A 256 1.47 27.72 6.32
CA ALA A 256 2.70 28.34 6.81
C ALA A 256 3.74 27.32 7.27
N LEU A 257 3.32 26.29 8.02
CA LEU A 257 4.20 25.23 8.46
C LEU A 257 4.69 24.39 7.28
N CYS A 258 3.80 24.06 6.36
CA CYS A 258 4.13 23.31 5.15
C CYS A 258 5.11 24.10 4.25
N ALA A 259 4.88 25.39 4.03
CA ALA A 259 5.76 26.26 3.24
C ALA A 259 7.18 26.31 3.83
N LYS A 260 7.29 26.44 5.16
CA LYS A 260 8.57 26.40 5.86
C LYS A 260 9.30 25.06 5.70
N ARG A 261 8.59 23.91 5.78
CA ARG A 261 9.20 22.58 5.78
C ARG A 261 9.41 22.01 4.37
N TYR A 262 8.39 22.11 3.52
CA TYR A 262 8.36 21.48 2.21
C TYR A 262 8.29 22.46 1.04
N GLY A 263 8.25 23.77 1.28
CA GLY A 263 8.14 24.77 0.20
C GLY A 263 9.29 24.67 -0.80
N LYS A 264 10.53 24.48 -0.32
CA LYS A 264 11.68 24.25 -1.19
C LYS A 264 11.54 23.00 -2.06
N LEU A 265 11.06 21.89 -1.49
CA LEU A 265 10.82 20.65 -2.22
C LEU A 265 9.81 20.87 -3.35
N VAL A 266 8.68 21.52 -3.04
CA VAL A 266 7.63 21.83 -4.05
C VAL A 266 8.20 22.66 -5.19
N GLN A 267 8.91 23.74 -4.89
CA GLN A 267 9.54 24.60 -5.90
C GLN A 267 10.58 23.86 -6.75
N ASP A 268 11.42 23.02 -6.14
CA ASP A 268 12.45 22.26 -6.85
C ASP A 268 11.86 21.21 -7.77
N ILE A 269 10.81 20.51 -7.36
CA ILE A 269 10.08 19.56 -8.22
C ILE A 269 9.43 20.27 -9.39
N ILE A 270 8.73 21.39 -9.17
CA ILE A 270 8.11 22.16 -10.25
C ILE A 270 9.19 22.61 -11.26
N ARG A 271 10.30 23.14 -10.78
CA ARG A 271 11.43 23.57 -11.63
C ARG A 271 12.04 22.41 -12.42
N PHE A 272 12.19 21.24 -11.78
CA PHE A 272 12.72 20.04 -12.41
C PHE A 272 11.83 19.58 -13.57
N ILE A 273 10.52 19.53 -13.36
CA ILE A 273 9.54 19.17 -14.39
C ILE A 273 9.48 20.24 -15.48
N ALA A 274 9.35 21.52 -15.11
CA ALA A 274 9.24 22.62 -16.06
C ALA A 274 10.49 22.82 -16.95
N SER A 275 11.65 22.35 -16.48
CA SER A 275 12.89 22.35 -17.29
C SER A 275 13.06 21.10 -18.16
N ASN A 276 12.06 20.23 -18.24
CA ASN A 276 12.08 18.97 -19.01
C ASN A 276 13.30 18.07 -18.66
N LYS A 277 13.70 18.05 -17.38
CA LYS A 277 14.81 17.23 -16.90
C LYS A 277 14.41 15.80 -16.53
N HIS A 278 13.11 15.54 -16.38
CA HIS A 278 12.63 14.18 -16.09
C HIS A 278 12.74 13.32 -17.34
N PRO A 279 13.35 12.10 -17.28
CA PRO A 279 13.60 11.28 -18.47
C PRO A 279 12.33 10.77 -19.16
N TYR A 280 11.20 10.68 -18.43
CA TYR A 280 9.94 10.09 -18.90
C TYR A 280 8.75 11.05 -18.87
N LEU A 281 8.95 12.31 -18.51
CA LEU A 281 7.88 13.29 -18.38
C LEU A 281 8.32 14.61 -18.99
N ALA A 282 7.56 15.14 -19.93
CA ALA A 282 7.86 16.40 -20.60
C ALA A 282 6.69 17.38 -20.49
N LEU A 283 6.99 18.64 -20.20
CA LEU A 283 6.03 19.74 -20.24
C LEU A 283 6.01 20.33 -21.66
N ASP A 284 4.84 20.30 -22.28
CA ASP A 284 4.63 20.89 -23.61
C ASP A 284 4.19 22.36 -23.50
N THR A 285 4.24 23.07 -24.63
CA THR A 285 3.96 24.54 -24.72
C THR A 285 2.53 24.90 -24.30
N ASN A 286 1.59 23.96 -24.43
CA ASN A 286 0.21 24.12 -23.99
C ASN A 286 0.03 23.99 -22.46
N GLY A 287 1.11 23.68 -21.72
CA GLY A 287 1.09 23.55 -20.27
C GLY A 287 0.72 22.15 -19.76
N LEU A 288 0.54 21.17 -20.64
CA LEU A 288 0.25 19.77 -20.27
C LEU A 288 1.53 18.93 -20.21
N LEU A 289 1.49 17.91 -19.36
CA LEU A 289 2.55 16.91 -19.23
C LEU A 289 2.30 15.73 -20.16
N ARG A 290 3.36 15.32 -20.86
CA ARG A 290 3.38 14.20 -21.81
C ARG A 290 4.36 13.13 -21.38
N THR A 291 4.01 11.85 -21.64
CA THR A 291 4.86 10.67 -21.40
C THR A 291 4.79 9.70 -22.58
N ASP A 292 5.78 8.78 -22.69
CA ASP A 292 5.76 7.70 -23.69
C ASP A 292 5.63 6.33 -23.01
N GLY A 293 4.40 5.82 -22.98
CA GLY A 293 4.04 4.54 -22.40
C GLY A 293 3.90 3.39 -23.40
N LYS A 294 4.34 3.55 -24.65
CA LYS A 294 4.16 2.53 -25.71
C LYS A 294 4.93 1.24 -25.46
N LYS A 295 6.16 1.36 -24.94
CA LYS A 295 7.06 0.21 -24.74
C LYS A 295 7.35 -0.09 -23.26
N LYS A 296 7.12 0.86 -22.37
CA LYS A 296 7.31 0.74 -20.92
C LYS A 296 6.10 1.35 -20.23
N ALA A 297 5.53 0.65 -19.25
CA ALA A 297 4.44 1.20 -18.46
C ALA A 297 4.94 2.40 -17.64
N MET A 298 4.24 3.53 -17.75
CA MET A 298 4.62 4.83 -17.17
C MET A 298 3.66 5.27 -16.06
N THR A 299 2.59 4.52 -15.80
CA THR A 299 1.55 4.88 -14.83
C THR A 299 1.37 3.78 -13.80
N TRP A 300 0.47 3.99 -12.85
CA TRP A 300 0.08 2.94 -11.89
C TRP A 300 -0.52 1.71 -12.58
N MET A 301 -1.09 1.85 -13.79
CA MET A 301 -1.54 0.73 -14.62
C MET A 301 -0.34 0.09 -15.34
N ASN A 302 0.50 -0.60 -14.57
CA ASN A 302 1.84 -1.04 -14.97
C ASN A 302 1.97 -2.53 -15.31
N SER A 303 0.86 -3.25 -15.44
CA SER A 303 0.88 -4.65 -15.85
C SER A 303 1.50 -4.82 -17.23
N SER A 304 2.35 -5.83 -17.39
CA SER A 304 3.01 -6.13 -18.65
C SER A 304 3.02 -7.63 -18.95
N VAL A 305 2.90 -7.97 -20.22
CA VAL A 305 3.01 -9.35 -20.74
C VAL A 305 4.07 -9.37 -21.82
N ASN A 306 5.02 -10.30 -21.72
CA ASN A 306 6.17 -10.40 -22.62
C ASN A 306 6.97 -9.08 -22.74
N GLY A 307 7.06 -8.32 -21.65
CA GLY A 307 7.76 -7.05 -21.60
C GLY A 307 7.01 -5.85 -22.22
N MET A 308 5.77 -6.05 -22.69
CA MET A 308 4.95 -4.98 -23.25
C MET A 308 3.81 -4.61 -22.29
N PRO A 309 3.52 -3.31 -22.09
CA PRO A 309 2.38 -2.88 -21.28
C PRO A 309 1.06 -3.46 -21.79
N VAL A 310 0.23 -3.97 -20.88
CA VAL A 310 -1.15 -4.40 -21.21
C VAL A 310 -2.02 -3.16 -21.48
N VAL A 311 -1.75 -2.07 -20.81
CA VAL A 311 -2.41 -0.77 -20.99
C VAL A 311 -1.35 0.28 -21.36
N PRO A 312 -1.03 0.44 -22.67
CA PRO A 312 0.04 1.34 -23.12
C PRO A 312 -0.43 2.80 -23.13
N ARG A 313 -0.47 3.43 -21.96
CA ARG A 313 -0.92 4.82 -21.77
C ARG A 313 0.20 5.77 -22.16
N THR A 314 -0.03 6.57 -23.20
CA THR A 314 0.97 7.41 -23.84
C THR A 314 0.39 8.77 -24.25
N GLY A 315 1.24 9.76 -24.48
CA GLY A 315 0.81 11.14 -24.75
C GLY A 315 0.41 11.87 -23.47
N TYR A 316 -0.66 12.61 -23.50
CA TYR A 316 -1.23 13.30 -22.33
C TYR A 316 -2.08 12.31 -21.53
N VAL A 317 -1.66 12.00 -20.30
CA VAL A 317 -2.34 11.08 -19.40
C VAL A 317 -3.19 11.88 -18.42
N VAL A 318 -4.45 11.50 -18.23
CA VAL A 318 -5.45 12.33 -17.53
C VAL A 318 -5.07 12.61 -16.07
N GLU A 319 -4.68 11.57 -15.30
CA GLU A 319 -4.32 11.78 -13.89
C GLU A 319 -3.00 12.54 -13.70
N PHE A 320 -2.05 12.41 -14.62
CA PHE A 320 -0.81 13.21 -14.55
C PHE A 320 -1.13 14.69 -14.68
N ASN A 321 -2.01 15.05 -15.61
CA ASN A 321 -2.39 16.41 -15.86
C ASN A 321 -3.37 16.97 -14.80
N ALA A 322 -4.21 16.12 -14.21
CA ALA A 322 -5.01 16.51 -13.05
C ALA A 322 -4.14 16.81 -11.82
N LEU A 323 -3.16 15.94 -11.52
CA LEU A 323 -2.17 16.16 -10.46
C LEU A 323 -1.32 17.39 -10.74
N TRP A 324 -0.87 17.57 -12.00
CA TRP A 324 -0.04 18.71 -12.38
C TRP A 324 -0.76 20.03 -12.15
N TYR A 325 -2.01 20.17 -12.61
CA TYR A 325 -2.81 21.36 -12.36
C TYR A 325 -2.97 21.63 -10.84
N ASN A 326 -3.36 20.62 -10.08
CA ASN A 326 -3.47 20.73 -8.64
C ASN A 326 -2.17 21.21 -7.99
N ASN A 327 -1.05 20.65 -8.42
CA ASN A 327 0.28 20.96 -7.89
C ASN A 327 0.75 22.36 -8.26
N LEU A 328 0.43 22.86 -9.45
CA LEU A 328 0.71 24.23 -9.86
C LEU A 328 -0.02 25.25 -8.97
N VAL A 329 -1.32 25.02 -8.72
CA VAL A 329 -2.11 25.88 -7.83
C VAL A 329 -1.57 25.84 -6.39
N PHE A 330 -1.26 24.65 -5.89
CA PHE A 330 -0.67 24.53 -4.56
C PHE A 330 0.72 25.17 -4.47
N ALA A 331 1.55 25.04 -5.49
CA ALA A 331 2.86 25.69 -5.55
C ALA A 331 2.74 27.23 -5.62
N GLU A 332 1.68 27.77 -6.25
CA GLU A 332 1.35 29.20 -6.23
C GLU A 332 1.03 29.65 -4.80
N ASP A 333 0.21 28.87 -4.05
CA ASP A 333 -0.11 29.18 -2.64
C ASP A 333 1.15 29.17 -1.77
N ILE A 334 2.03 28.18 -1.95
CA ILE A 334 3.34 28.10 -1.27
C ILE A 334 4.23 29.32 -1.59
N ALA A 335 4.27 29.74 -2.87
CA ALA A 335 5.07 30.89 -3.28
C ALA A 335 4.55 32.20 -2.65
N LYS A 336 3.23 32.37 -2.58
CA LYS A 336 2.60 33.51 -1.89
C LYS A 336 2.92 33.52 -0.40
N GLU A 337 2.84 32.36 0.26
CA GLU A 337 3.16 32.24 1.70
C GLU A 337 4.63 32.56 2.00
N LEU A 338 5.52 32.36 1.02
CA LEU A 338 6.95 32.68 1.11
C LEU A 338 7.30 34.08 0.57
N ASP A 339 6.31 34.94 0.28
CA ASP A 339 6.47 36.29 -0.32
C ASP A 339 7.19 36.28 -1.69
N ASP A 340 7.23 35.13 -2.42
CA ASP A 340 7.80 35.02 -3.76
C ASP A 340 6.74 35.32 -4.84
N ASN A 341 6.40 36.60 -4.97
CA ASN A 341 5.33 37.07 -5.89
C ASN A 341 5.66 36.82 -7.36
N ASP A 342 6.93 36.80 -7.76
CA ASP A 342 7.34 36.53 -9.14
C ASP A 342 7.10 35.06 -9.52
N SER A 343 7.46 34.12 -8.65
CA SER A 343 7.15 32.71 -8.84
C SER A 343 5.64 32.47 -8.80
N ALA A 344 4.91 33.07 -7.86
CA ALA A 344 3.47 32.94 -7.77
C ALA A 344 2.76 33.36 -9.08
N ARG A 345 3.16 34.50 -9.67
CA ARG A 345 2.60 34.97 -10.95
C ARG A 345 2.87 33.99 -12.11
N LYS A 346 4.11 33.49 -12.24
CA LYS A 346 4.47 32.52 -13.28
C LYS A 346 3.73 31.20 -13.14
N LEU A 347 3.56 30.73 -11.89
CA LEU A 347 2.81 29.52 -11.57
C LEU A 347 1.32 29.69 -11.90
N HIS A 348 0.74 30.83 -11.57
CA HIS A 348 -0.62 31.18 -11.94
C HIS A 348 -0.85 31.14 -13.46
N GLU A 349 0.02 31.82 -14.24
CA GLU A 349 -0.04 31.83 -15.71
C GLU A 349 0.06 30.42 -16.30
N LEU A 350 0.92 29.57 -15.74
CA LEU A 350 1.07 28.18 -16.17
C LEU A 350 -0.15 27.33 -15.77
N ALA A 351 -0.70 27.53 -14.57
CA ALA A 351 -1.88 26.82 -14.09
C ALA A 351 -3.11 27.15 -14.96
N GLU A 352 -3.36 28.42 -15.28
CA GLU A 352 -4.48 28.80 -16.15
C GLU A 352 -4.33 28.24 -17.58
N ARG A 353 -3.12 28.21 -18.13
CA ARG A 353 -2.85 27.57 -19.43
C ARG A 353 -3.08 26.06 -19.35
N CYS A 354 -2.58 25.40 -18.31
CA CYS A 354 -2.81 23.96 -18.06
C CYS A 354 -4.30 23.65 -17.97
N LYS A 355 -5.06 24.43 -17.21
CA LYS A 355 -6.52 24.28 -17.05
C LYS A 355 -7.28 24.39 -18.36
N ALA A 356 -7.00 25.42 -19.16
CA ALA A 356 -7.63 25.60 -20.45
C ALA A 356 -7.36 24.41 -21.38
N SER A 357 -6.08 24.01 -21.50
CA SER A 357 -5.67 22.86 -22.31
C SER A 357 -6.20 21.54 -21.76
N PHE A 358 -6.33 21.36 -20.44
CA PHE A 358 -6.89 20.18 -19.84
C PHE A 358 -8.35 19.96 -20.26
N VAL A 359 -9.16 21.01 -20.19
CA VAL A 359 -10.57 20.94 -20.58
C VAL A 359 -10.71 20.64 -22.07
N ASP A 360 -9.94 21.32 -22.91
CA ASP A 360 -9.96 21.14 -24.37
C ASP A 360 -9.49 19.73 -24.78
N THR A 361 -8.49 19.17 -24.09
CA THR A 361 -7.89 17.88 -24.42
C THR A 361 -8.71 16.69 -23.91
N PHE A 362 -9.23 16.76 -22.68
CA PHE A 362 -9.76 15.56 -22.02
C PHE A 362 -11.29 15.49 -21.94
N VAL A 363 -12.01 16.62 -21.92
CA VAL A 363 -13.47 16.59 -21.79
C VAL A 363 -14.10 16.22 -23.13
N ASN A 364 -14.79 15.10 -23.17
CA ASN A 364 -15.46 14.64 -24.39
C ASN A 364 -16.94 15.08 -24.46
N GLU A 365 -17.56 14.86 -25.62
CA GLU A 365 -18.97 15.22 -25.89
C GLU A 365 -19.99 14.52 -24.97
N TYR A 366 -19.63 13.38 -24.36
CA TYR A 366 -20.48 12.65 -23.41
C TYR A 366 -20.33 13.13 -21.97
N GLY A 367 -19.38 14.05 -21.69
CA GLY A 367 -19.17 14.65 -20.37
C GLY A 367 -18.37 13.80 -19.40
N TYR A 368 -17.56 12.85 -19.89
CA TYR A 368 -16.50 12.20 -19.13
C TYR A 368 -15.12 12.57 -19.70
N LEU A 369 -14.03 12.05 -19.16
CA LEU A 369 -12.68 12.38 -19.62
C LEU A 369 -12.07 11.19 -20.37
N TYR A 370 -11.41 11.48 -21.49
CA TYR A 370 -10.51 10.51 -22.11
C TYR A 370 -9.43 10.07 -21.12
N ASP A 371 -9.06 8.79 -21.15
CA ASP A 371 -8.04 8.25 -20.25
C ASP A 371 -6.64 8.77 -20.58
N PHE A 372 -6.34 8.86 -21.87
CA PHE A 372 -5.16 9.55 -22.41
C PHE A 372 -5.42 10.04 -23.83
N VAL A 373 -4.55 10.94 -24.32
CA VAL A 373 -4.60 11.47 -25.69
C VAL A 373 -3.19 11.46 -26.31
N ASP A 374 -2.98 10.68 -27.38
CA ASP A 374 -1.71 10.59 -28.11
C ASP A 374 -1.85 11.28 -29.48
N GLY A 375 -1.40 12.55 -29.56
CA GLY A 375 -1.63 13.40 -30.73
C GLY A 375 -3.11 13.69 -30.95
N ASP A 376 -3.68 13.18 -32.03
CA ASP A 376 -5.09 13.28 -32.40
C ASP A 376 -5.93 12.05 -32.01
N LYS A 377 -5.35 11.11 -31.25
CA LYS A 377 -5.97 9.84 -30.89
C LYS A 377 -6.34 9.78 -29.41
N PRO A 378 -7.59 10.10 -29.04
CA PRO A 378 -8.07 9.95 -27.69
C PRO A 378 -8.41 8.49 -27.38
N ASP A 379 -8.12 8.07 -26.14
CA ASP A 379 -8.61 6.80 -25.61
C ASP A 379 -10.00 6.98 -24.98
N TRP A 380 -11.00 6.31 -25.54
CA TRP A 380 -12.40 6.39 -25.14
C TRP A 380 -12.76 5.45 -23.99
N SER A 381 -11.80 4.67 -23.48
CA SER A 381 -12.06 3.73 -22.40
C SER A 381 -12.51 4.49 -21.14
N VAL A 382 -13.62 4.06 -20.56
CA VAL A 382 -14.06 4.61 -19.28
C VAL A 382 -13.26 3.95 -18.18
N ARG A 383 -12.30 4.71 -17.62
CA ARG A 383 -11.38 4.28 -16.56
C ARG A 383 -11.46 5.19 -15.35
N PRO A 384 -11.08 4.70 -14.15
CA PRO A 384 -11.23 5.46 -12.90
C PRO A 384 -10.28 6.66 -12.79
N ASN A 385 -9.27 6.77 -13.67
CA ASN A 385 -8.25 7.82 -13.61
C ASN A 385 -8.82 9.25 -13.69
N MET A 386 -9.96 9.41 -14.34
CA MET A 386 -10.67 10.70 -14.41
C MET A 386 -11.15 11.21 -13.04
N ILE A 387 -11.27 10.33 -12.02
CA ILE A 387 -11.74 10.74 -10.69
C ILE A 387 -10.77 11.72 -10.00
N PHE A 388 -9.48 11.65 -10.33
CA PHE A 388 -8.48 12.55 -9.77
C PHE A 388 -8.77 14.01 -10.12
N ALA A 389 -9.25 14.30 -11.34
CA ALA A 389 -9.65 15.65 -11.72
C ALA A 389 -10.81 16.22 -10.89
N VAL A 390 -11.57 15.37 -10.21
CA VAL A 390 -12.67 15.77 -9.31
C VAL A 390 -12.23 15.78 -7.85
N ALA A 391 -11.51 14.73 -7.43
CA ALA A 391 -11.19 14.46 -6.03
C ALA A 391 -10.08 15.35 -5.45
N LEU A 392 -9.12 15.77 -6.28
CA LEU A 392 -8.03 16.63 -5.84
C LEU A 392 -8.54 17.99 -5.36
N ASP A 393 -7.79 18.62 -4.46
CA ASP A 393 -8.18 19.87 -3.81
C ASP A 393 -8.48 20.97 -4.84
N ASN A 394 -7.60 21.08 -5.85
CA ASN A 394 -7.76 21.98 -6.98
C ASN A 394 -8.13 21.20 -8.25
N SER A 395 -9.29 21.51 -8.81
CA SER A 395 -9.82 20.85 -10.00
C SER A 395 -9.72 21.77 -11.23
N PRO A 396 -9.25 21.26 -12.39
CA PRO A 396 -9.30 22.03 -13.64
C PRO A 396 -10.72 22.12 -14.23
N LEU A 397 -11.67 21.34 -13.71
CA LEU A 397 -13.03 21.21 -14.23
C LEU A 397 -13.99 22.19 -13.57
N SER A 398 -14.98 22.66 -14.31
CA SER A 398 -16.13 23.38 -13.75
C SER A 398 -16.97 22.47 -12.82
N PRO A 399 -17.77 23.03 -11.90
CA PRO A 399 -18.62 22.23 -11.02
C PRO A 399 -19.56 21.27 -11.77
N GLN A 400 -20.05 21.68 -12.93
CA GLN A 400 -20.93 20.86 -13.76
C GLN A 400 -20.16 19.68 -14.39
N GLN A 401 -18.95 19.92 -14.90
CA GLN A 401 -18.08 18.88 -15.43
C GLN A 401 -17.64 17.90 -14.33
N GLN A 402 -17.27 18.39 -13.14
CA GLN A 402 -16.94 17.55 -11.99
C GLN A 402 -18.08 16.59 -11.66
N LYS A 403 -19.32 17.11 -11.62
CA LYS A 403 -20.52 16.28 -11.36
C LYS A 403 -20.72 15.23 -12.46
N SER A 404 -20.56 15.59 -13.73
CA SER A 404 -20.72 14.66 -14.86
C SER A 404 -19.68 13.53 -14.78
N VAL A 405 -18.41 13.84 -14.56
CA VAL A 405 -17.34 12.84 -14.40
C VAL A 405 -17.60 11.91 -13.21
N PHE A 406 -18.03 12.48 -12.07
CA PHE A 406 -18.39 11.68 -10.90
C PHE A 406 -19.55 10.73 -11.19
N ASP A 407 -20.60 11.19 -11.86
CA ASP A 407 -21.78 10.38 -12.23
C ASP A 407 -21.38 9.23 -13.19
N TYR A 408 -20.43 9.46 -14.12
CA TYR A 408 -19.86 8.42 -14.96
C TYR A 408 -19.07 7.37 -14.15
N CYS A 409 -18.19 7.80 -13.25
CA CYS A 409 -17.50 6.89 -12.36
C CYS A 409 -18.48 6.03 -11.54
N THR A 410 -19.52 6.64 -11.00
CA THR A 410 -20.54 5.94 -10.22
C THR A 410 -21.24 4.86 -11.04
N ARG A 411 -21.71 5.22 -12.23
CA ARG A 411 -22.52 4.35 -13.08
C ARG A 411 -21.72 3.19 -13.68
N GLU A 412 -20.48 3.45 -14.11
CA GLU A 412 -19.70 2.51 -14.92
C GLU A 412 -18.68 1.72 -14.07
N LEU A 413 -18.16 2.30 -12.99
CA LEU A 413 -16.98 1.77 -12.33
C LEU A 413 -17.18 1.36 -10.87
N LEU A 414 -18.15 1.95 -10.17
CA LEU A 414 -18.32 1.69 -8.74
C LEU A 414 -18.76 0.24 -8.48
N THR A 415 -18.10 -0.37 -7.51
CA THR A 415 -18.46 -1.68 -6.94
C THR A 415 -18.55 -1.56 -5.42
N PRO A 416 -19.04 -2.59 -4.70
CA PRO A 416 -18.98 -2.60 -3.23
C PRO A 416 -17.56 -2.71 -2.66
N LYS A 417 -16.53 -2.88 -3.51
CA LYS A 417 -15.15 -3.19 -3.11
C LYS A 417 -14.10 -2.32 -3.83
N GLY A 418 -14.50 -1.16 -4.31
CA GLY A 418 -13.61 -0.23 -5.02
C GLY A 418 -14.09 0.16 -6.40
N LEU A 419 -13.31 0.98 -7.11
CA LEU A 419 -13.58 1.32 -8.50
C LEU A 419 -12.95 0.30 -9.44
N ARG A 420 -13.73 -0.18 -10.43
CA ARG A 420 -13.19 -0.96 -11.54
C ARG A 420 -12.14 -0.18 -12.31
N SER A 421 -11.08 -0.84 -12.70
CA SER A 421 -10.01 -0.27 -13.53
C SER A 421 -10.41 -0.06 -15.00
N LEU A 422 -11.53 -0.65 -15.43
CA LEU A 422 -12.13 -0.50 -16.76
C LEU A 422 -13.64 -0.76 -16.67
N SER A 423 -14.44 0.01 -17.42
CA SER A 423 -15.89 -0.21 -17.52
C SER A 423 -16.21 -1.56 -18.18
N PRO A 424 -17.26 -2.26 -17.71
CA PRO A 424 -17.77 -3.48 -18.37
C PRO A 424 -18.19 -3.29 -19.83
N LYS A 425 -18.41 -2.05 -20.27
CA LYS A 425 -18.80 -1.73 -21.66
C LYS A 425 -17.60 -1.48 -22.57
N SER A 426 -16.39 -1.38 -22.02
CA SER A 426 -15.17 -1.14 -22.79
C SER A 426 -14.61 -2.45 -23.36
N ALA A 427 -14.02 -2.36 -24.53
CA ALA A 427 -13.31 -3.50 -25.14
C ALA A 427 -12.16 -3.96 -24.22
N GLY A 428 -11.93 -5.27 -24.15
CA GLY A 428 -10.88 -5.85 -23.31
C GLY A 428 -11.24 -5.97 -21.81
N TYR A 429 -12.50 -5.72 -21.42
CA TYR A 429 -12.95 -5.93 -20.05
C TYR A 429 -12.68 -7.36 -19.56
N ASN A 430 -11.87 -7.49 -18.53
CA ASN A 430 -11.47 -8.75 -17.91
C ASN A 430 -11.43 -8.59 -16.38
N PRO A 431 -12.56 -8.80 -15.68
CA PRO A 431 -12.71 -8.44 -14.28
C PRO A 431 -12.19 -9.45 -13.27
N MET A 432 -11.82 -10.67 -13.71
CA MET A 432 -11.48 -11.78 -12.81
C MET A 432 -9.97 -11.98 -12.75
N TYR A 433 -9.37 -11.73 -11.58
CA TYR A 433 -7.92 -11.89 -11.36
C TYR A 433 -7.59 -13.33 -10.94
N VAL A 434 -7.68 -14.25 -11.90
CA VAL A 434 -7.54 -15.71 -11.67
C VAL A 434 -6.65 -16.37 -12.73
N GLY A 435 -6.23 -17.60 -12.45
CA GLY A 435 -5.45 -18.43 -13.37
C GLY A 435 -3.95 -18.16 -13.32
N ALA A 436 -3.22 -18.54 -14.36
CA ALA A 436 -1.77 -18.41 -14.48
C ALA A 436 -1.34 -16.93 -14.55
N GLN A 437 -0.03 -16.66 -14.35
CA GLN A 437 0.54 -15.31 -14.30
C GLN A 437 0.08 -14.44 -15.48
N THR A 438 0.22 -14.91 -16.71
CA THR A 438 -0.16 -14.15 -17.91
C THR A 438 -1.64 -13.79 -17.93
N GLN A 439 -2.52 -14.69 -17.49
CA GLN A 439 -3.96 -14.43 -17.42
C GLN A 439 -4.28 -13.33 -16.40
N ARG A 440 -3.62 -13.39 -15.24
CA ARG A 440 -3.76 -12.36 -14.20
C ARG A 440 -3.19 -11.01 -14.65
N ASP A 441 -2.04 -11.00 -15.34
CA ASP A 441 -1.43 -9.78 -15.86
C ASP A 441 -2.34 -9.07 -16.87
N TYR A 442 -3.04 -9.84 -17.73
CA TYR A 442 -4.06 -9.27 -18.61
C TYR A 442 -5.30 -8.74 -17.88
N ALA A 443 -5.64 -9.29 -16.72
CA ALA A 443 -6.81 -8.84 -15.94
C ALA A 443 -6.50 -7.65 -15.03
N TYR A 444 -5.24 -7.48 -14.61
CA TYR A 444 -4.82 -6.66 -13.49
C TYR A 444 -5.34 -5.21 -13.52
N HIS A 445 -5.40 -4.58 -14.71
CA HIS A 445 -5.94 -3.24 -14.90
C HIS A 445 -7.05 -3.18 -15.97
N GLN A 446 -7.74 -4.30 -16.20
CA GLN A 446 -8.75 -4.42 -17.25
C GLN A 446 -10.14 -4.76 -16.69
N GLY A 447 -10.45 -4.30 -15.49
CA GLY A 447 -11.78 -4.47 -14.91
C GLY A 447 -11.80 -4.90 -13.45
N THR A 448 -10.68 -5.27 -12.87
CA THR A 448 -10.52 -5.49 -11.41
C THR A 448 -10.84 -4.22 -10.62
N ALA A 449 -11.33 -4.37 -9.39
CA ALA A 449 -11.70 -3.25 -8.53
C ALA A 449 -10.60 -2.91 -7.52
N TRP A 450 -10.37 -1.61 -7.31
CA TRP A 450 -9.26 -1.08 -6.52
C TRP A 450 -9.77 -0.15 -5.39
N PRO A 451 -9.62 -0.55 -4.12
CA PRO A 451 -10.11 0.25 -2.97
C PRO A 451 -9.43 1.62 -2.82
N TRP A 452 -8.14 1.77 -3.15
CA TRP A 452 -7.47 3.06 -3.02
C TRP A 452 -8.09 4.15 -3.90
N LEU A 453 -8.60 3.77 -5.08
CA LEU A 453 -9.34 4.67 -5.95
C LEU A 453 -10.70 5.04 -5.38
N GLU A 454 -11.32 4.14 -4.61
CA GLU A 454 -12.56 4.45 -3.91
C GLU A 454 -12.34 5.52 -2.84
N GLY A 455 -11.19 5.54 -2.17
CA GLY A 455 -10.84 6.64 -1.26
C GLY A 455 -10.89 8.01 -1.95
N PHE A 456 -10.42 8.12 -3.20
CA PHE A 456 -10.56 9.34 -4.00
C PHE A 456 -12.00 9.59 -4.44
N TYR A 457 -12.72 8.55 -4.83
CA TYR A 457 -14.13 8.66 -5.20
C TYR A 457 -14.99 9.15 -4.03
N LEU A 458 -14.78 8.64 -2.82
CA LEU A 458 -15.48 9.07 -1.63
C LEU A 458 -15.12 10.51 -1.23
N SER A 459 -13.85 10.91 -1.41
CA SER A 459 -13.41 12.30 -1.25
C SER A 459 -14.12 13.23 -2.26
N ALA A 460 -14.22 12.82 -3.53
CA ALA A 460 -14.99 13.55 -4.55
C ALA A 460 -16.48 13.65 -4.19
N CYS A 461 -17.05 12.58 -3.67
CA CYS A 461 -18.44 12.55 -3.19
C CYS A 461 -18.67 13.58 -2.07
N LEU A 462 -17.79 13.62 -1.07
CA LEU A 462 -17.85 14.61 0.01
C LEU A 462 -17.70 16.05 -0.51
N LYS A 463 -16.76 16.27 -1.44
CA LYS A 463 -16.53 17.59 -2.05
C LYS A 463 -17.77 18.12 -2.79
N LEU A 464 -18.42 17.25 -3.58
CA LEU A 464 -19.57 17.63 -4.42
C LEU A 464 -20.88 17.70 -3.66
N PHE A 465 -21.13 16.76 -2.75
CA PHE A 465 -22.45 16.57 -2.13
C PHE A 465 -22.46 16.87 -0.63
N LYS A 466 -21.29 17.12 -0.04
CA LYS A 466 -21.18 17.43 1.40
C LYS A 466 -21.95 16.41 2.24
N ARG A 467 -22.76 16.85 3.19
CA ARG A 467 -23.52 15.99 4.12
C ARG A 467 -24.64 15.17 3.46
N SER A 468 -25.11 15.55 2.26
CA SER A 468 -26.27 14.88 1.64
C SER A 468 -26.01 13.42 1.23
N ARG A 469 -24.74 13.00 1.16
CA ARG A 469 -24.33 11.64 0.77
C ARG A 469 -23.64 10.84 1.88
N LEU A 470 -23.66 11.30 3.13
CA LEU A 470 -22.99 10.61 4.25
C LEU A 470 -23.44 9.15 4.40
N SER A 471 -24.76 8.87 4.36
CA SER A 471 -25.27 7.50 4.45
C SER A 471 -24.78 6.59 3.31
N PHE A 472 -24.59 7.15 2.12
CA PHE A 472 -24.02 6.42 0.99
C PHE A 472 -22.54 6.07 1.25
N ILE A 473 -21.75 7.05 1.71
CA ILE A 473 -20.33 6.86 2.01
C ILE A 473 -20.14 5.82 3.11
N HIS A 474 -20.90 5.91 4.20
CA HIS A 474 -20.87 4.90 5.27
C HIS A 474 -21.18 3.49 4.75
N ARG A 475 -22.16 3.33 3.87
CA ARG A 475 -22.47 2.01 3.27
C ARG A 475 -21.33 1.47 2.42
N GLN A 476 -20.64 2.32 1.68
CA GLN A 476 -19.45 1.90 0.92
C GLN A 476 -18.33 1.43 1.86
N MET A 477 -18.07 2.16 2.94
CA MET A 477 -17.06 1.79 3.93
C MET A 477 -17.39 0.46 4.64
N VAL A 478 -18.65 0.26 5.05
CA VAL A 478 -19.13 -1.00 5.66
C VAL A 478 -18.91 -2.20 4.73
N GLY A 479 -18.93 -1.98 3.42
CA GLY A 479 -18.62 -3.01 2.43
C GLY A 479 -17.24 -3.66 2.60
N PHE A 480 -16.32 -3.03 3.34
CA PHE A 480 -14.98 -3.57 3.60
C PHE A 480 -14.85 -4.30 4.96
N GLU A 481 -15.83 -4.19 5.86
CA GLU A 481 -15.74 -4.82 7.19
C GLU A 481 -15.58 -6.33 7.12
N ASP A 482 -16.29 -6.99 6.20
CA ASP A 482 -16.19 -8.45 6.02
C ASP A 482 -14.78 -8.88 5.58
N GLU A 483 -14.01 -8.01 4.95
CA GLU A 483 -12.66 -8.33 4.48
C GLU A 483 -11.66 -8.49 5.64
N MET A 484 -11.97 -7.94 6.81
CA MET A 484 -11.15 -8.12 8.01
C MET A 484 -10.97 -9.59 8.41
N PHE A 485 -11.81 -10.49 7.89
CA PHE A 485 -11.81 -11.91 8.24
C PHE A 485 -11.75 -12.86 7.04
N ASN A 486 -11.87 -12.36 5.79
CA ASN A 486 -12.05 -13.21 4.62
C ASN A 486 -10.75 -13.51 3.86
N HIS A 487 -10.12 -12.50 3.25
CA HIS A 487 -8.93 -12.71 2.43
C HIS A 487 -7.65 -12.65 3.27
N CYS A 488 -7.62 -11.73 4.21
CA CYS A 488 -6.57 -11.54 5.20
C CYS A 488 -7.18 -11.11 6.54
N VAL A 489 -6.38 -11.09 7.59
CA VAL A 489 -6.87 -10.75 8.93
C VAL A 489 -6.55 -9.31 9.27
N GLY A 490 -7.58 -8.49 9.48
CA GLY A 490 -7.46 -7.11 9.98
C GLY A 490 -6.85 -6.11 9.01
N THR A 491 -6.90 -6.37 7.69
CA THR A 491 -6.34 -5.48 6.66
C THR A 491 -7.09 -5.63 5.33
N LEU A 492 -6.70 -4.89 4.30
CA LEU A 492 -7.32 -4.92 2.98
C LEU A 492 -6.37 -5.50 1.93
N PRO A 493 -6.86 -6.42 1.05
CA PRO A 493 -6.08 -6.98 -0.04
C PRO A 493 -5.77 -5.92 -1.10
N GLU A 494 -4.88 -6.25 -2.03
CA GLU A 494 -4.42 -5.34 -3.09
C GLU A 494 -5.55 -4.91 -4.04
N LEU A 495 -6.37 -5.85 -4.48
CA LEU A 495 -7.47 -5.62 -5.40
C LEU A 495 -8.59 -6.64 -5.19
N PHE A 496 -9.70 -6.42 -5.87
CA PHE A 496 -10.83 -7.36 -5.92
C PHE A 496 -11.18 -7.73 -7.35
N ASP A 497 -11.77 -8.91 -7.53
CA ASP A 497 -12.46 -9.21 -8.78
C ASP A 497 -13.49 -8.10 -9.06
N GLY A 498 -13.60 -7.64 -10.30
CA GLY A 498 -14.52 -6.55 -10.65
C GLY A 498 -15.98 -6.98 -10.83
N ASN A 499 -16.26 -8.29 -10.81
CA ASN A 499 -17.60 -8.86 -10.86
C ASN A 499 -17.89 -9.71 -9.61
N PRO A 500 -19.17 -9.94 -9.27
CA PRO A 500 -19.55 -10.81 -8.17
C PRO A 500 -18.87 -12.18 -8.23
N PRO A 501 -18.46 -12.73 -7.10
CA PRO A 501 -18.72 -12.26 -5.73
C PRO A 501 -17.68 -11.23 -5.18
N PHE A 502 -16.94 -10.53 -6.03
CA PHE A 502 -15.94 -9.50 -5.64
C PHE A 502 -14.90 -10.02 -4.64
N ARG A 503 -14.25 -11.13 -4.96
CA ARG A 503 -13.25 -11.75 -4.08
C ARG A 503 -11.98 -10.93 -4.01
N GLY A 504 -11.41 -10.79 -2.81
CA GLY A 504 -10.08 -10.20 -2.60
C GLY A 504 -9.00 -11.00 -3.33
N ARG A 505 -8.03 -10.30 -3.93
CA ARG A 505 -6.97 -10.85 -4.78
C ARG A 505 -5.65 -10.11 -4.56
N GLY A 506 -4.60 -10.64 -5.19
CA GLY A 506 -3.26 -10.05 -5.14
C GLY A 506 -2.60 -10.20 -3.79
N ALA A 507 -1.83 -9.19 -3.38
CA ALA A 507 -1.21 -9.13 -2.06
C ALA A 507 -2.27 -9.13 -0.97
N ILE A 508 -2.00 -9.82 0.13
CA ILE A 508 -2.98 -9.99 1.22
C ILE A 508 -3.22 -8.70 2.01
N SER A 509 -2.28 -7.74 1.93
CA SER A 509 -2.36 -6.46 2.61
C SER A 509 -1.70 -5.40 1.74
N PHE A 510 -2.39 -4.29 1.46
CA PHE A 510 -1.91 -3.27 0.54
C PHE A 510 -2.07 -1.86 1.13
N ALA A 511 -0.94 -1.15 1.22
CA ALA A 511 -0.81 0.14 1.91
C ALA A 511 -1.78 1.22 1.40
N ALA A 512 -1.85 1.40 0.07
CA ALA A 512 -2.68 2.45 -0.53
C ALA A 512 -4.19 2.23 -0.27
N ASN A 513 -4.63 0.96 -0.16
CA ASN A 513 -6.03 0.65 0.13
C ASN A 513 -6.40 1.01 1.58
N VAL A 514 -5.56 0.63 2.54
CA VAL A 514 -5.75 0.99 3.95
C VAL A 514 -5.70 2.52 4.12
N ALA A 515 -4.72 3.17 3.49
CA ALA A 515 -4.58 4.62 3.49
C ALA A 515 -5.81 5.36 2.95
N GLY A 516 -6.38 4.89 1.83
CA GLY A 516 -7.54 5.50 1.20
C GLY A 516 -8.78 5.48 2.09
N ILE A 517 -9.01 4.37 2.79
CA ILE A 517 -10.15 4.22 3.70
C ILE A 517 -9.94 5.01 5.00
N LEU A 518 -8.74 4.98 5.61
CA LEU A 518 -8.43 5.78 6.80
C LEU A 518 -8.58 7.28 6.52
N ARG A 519 -8.10 7.76 5.37
CA ARG A 519 -8.29 9.15 4.97
C ARG A 519 -9.77 9.52 4.81
N THR A 520 -10.58 8.60 4.28
CA THR A 520 -12.03 8.83 4.18
C THR A 520 -12.67 8.95 5.57
N THR A 521 -12.24 8.15 6.54
CA THR A 521 -12.70 8.24 7.93
C THR A 521 -12.38 9.60 8.53
N GLU A 522 -11.15 10.08 8.41
CA GLU A 522 -10.74 11.42 8.87
C GLU A 522 -11.60 12.52 8.25
N LEU A 523 -11.87 12.46 6.94
CA LEU A 523 -12.72 13.44 6.26
C LEU A 523 -14.17 13.43 6.78
N LEU A 524 -14.70 12.27 7.16
CA LEU A 524 -16.03 12.15 7.77
C LEU A 524 -16.07 12.74 9.18
N GLU A 525 -15.05 12.52 9.99
CA GLU A 525 -14.89 13.09 11.33
C GLU A 525 -14.85 14.62 11.27
N ASN A 526 -14.02 15.18 10.41
CA ASN A 526 -13.91 16.62 10.18
C ASN A 526 -15.23 17.30 9.76
N ILE A 527 -16.11 16.59 9.03
CA ILE A 527 -17.42 17.11 8.66
C ILE A 527 -18.39 17.08 9.85
N ASN A 528 -18.26 16.11 10.74
CA ASN A 528 -19.11 15.98 11.92
C ASN A 528 -18.74 17.01 13.00
N GLU A 529 -17.46 17.34 13.16
CA GLU A 529 -16.97 18.33 14.13
C GLU A 529 -17.32 19.78 13.76
N LYS A 530 -17.47 20.10 12.49
CA LYS A 530 -17.89 21.44 12.00
C LYS A 530 -19.41 21.66 12.13
N LYS A 531 -19.99 21.20 13.25
CA LYS A 531 -21.41 21.45 13.59
C LYS A 531 -21.65 22.86 14.11
#